data_c6bf9cd48b790a59e5ee54bc10ae5859
#
_entry.id   c6bf9cd48b790a59e5ee54bc10ae5859
#
_cell.length_a   1.000
_cell.length_b   1.000
_cell.length_c   1.000
_cell.angle_alpha   90.00
_cell.angle_beta   90.00
_cell.angle_gamma   90.00
#
_symmetry.space_group_name_H-M   'P 1'
#
loop_
_entity.id
_entity.type
_entity.pdbx_description
1 polymer ?
#
loop_
_entity_poly.entity_id
_entity_poly.type
_entity_poly.pdbx_seq_one_letter_code
_entity_poly.pdbx_strand_id
1 'polypeptide(L)'
;QARTIWAVVGKLDLTKFQEPLKARGSDPGRSATDPKLLVSLWLYATMEGIGSGREIARLCECHDAFRWLCGGVPVNYHTLNDFRVGHEKALDDLFTQVLAVLTHKGVVTVKRISQDGTKVRASAGTGSFRKEGKLRERLAEAKAHVEAVKQLADDGTVSAAKRAAQERAARERE
;
A
#
# COMPACT_ATOMS: atom_id res chain seq x y z
N GLN A 1 5.37 20.44 1.81
CA GLN A 1 4.60 19.23 1.46
C GLN A 1 4.23 18.43 2.72
N ALA A 2 5.18 17.98 3.57
CA ALA A 2 4.88 17.18 4.76
C ALA A 2 3.84 17.83 5.70
N ARG A 3 3.95 19.14 5.98
CA ARG A 3 2.98 19.89 6.80
C ARG A 3 1.59 19.91 6.17
N THR A 4 1.51 20.03 4.86
CA THR A 4 0.23 20.01 4.13
C THR A 4 -0.43 18.63 4.26
N ILE A 5 0.34 17.54 4.09
CA ILE A 5 -0.15 16.19 4.28
C ILE A 5 -0.67 15.98 5.69
N TRP A 6 0.09 16.37 6.70
CA TRP A 6 -0.32 16.27 8.10
C TRP A 6 -1.64 17.01 8.38
N ALA A 7 -1.80 18.20 7.81
CA ALA A 7 -3.03 18.99 7.93
C ALA A 7 -4.21 18.35 7.19
N VAL A 8 -3.96 17.75 6.01
CA VAL A 8 -5.00 17.04 5.23
C VAL A 8 -5.43 15.78 5.96
N VAL A 9 -4.48 14.94 6.39
CA VAL A 9 -4.77 13.69 7.11
C VAL A 9 -5.51 13.97 8.42
N GLY A 10 -5.21 15.10 9.09
CA GLY A 10 -5.93 15.51 10.29
C GLY A 10 -7.41 15.87 10.08
N LYS A 11 -7.86 16.04 8.83
CA LYS A 11 -9.26 16.30 8.46
C LYS A 11 -10.00 15.06 7.95
N LEU A 12 -9.29 13.94 7.79
CA LEU A 12 -9.86 12.69 7.32
C LEU A 12 -10.43 11.88 8.49
N ASP A 13 -11.44 11.09 8.20
CA ASP A 13 -11.97 10.12 9.17
C ASP A 13 -11.01 8.91 9.24
N LEU A 14 -10.35 8.77 10.39
CA LEU A 14 -9.40 7.70 10.68
C LEU A 14 -9.96 6.62 11.60
N THR A 15 -11.24 6.60 11.85
CA THR A 15 -11.91 5.67 12.79
C THR A 15 -11.61 4.22 12.44
N LYS A 16 -11.67 3.85 11.14
CA LYS A 16 -11.35 2.51 10.66
C LYS A 16 -9.94 2.03 10.99
N PHE A 17 -9.00 2.95 11.19
CA PHE A 17 -7.61 2.63 11.56
C PHE A 17 -7.40 2.52 13.07
N GLN A 18 -8.36 3.00 13.86
CA GLN A 18 -8.30 2.98 15.31
C GLN A 18 -8.96 1.74 15.91
N GLU A 19 -9.97 1.17 15.24
CA GLU A 19 -10.72 0.01 15.73
C GLU A 19 -9.88 -1.19 16.12
N PRO A 20 -8.82 -1.59 15.37
CA PRO A 20 -8.00 -2.75 15.70
C PRO A 20 -7.02 -2.54 16.85
N LEU A 21 -6.88 -1.30 17.36
CA LEU A 21 -5.91 -1.00 18.42
C LEU A 21 -6.37 -1.58 19.77
N LYS A 22 -5.66 -2.60 20.24
CA LYS A 22 -5.95 -3.27 21.52
C LYS A 22 -5.49 -2.47 22.74
N ALA A 23 -4.36 -1.75 22.62
CA ALA A 23 -3.80 -0.93 23.71
C ALA A 23 -4.33 0.49 23.61
N ARG A 24 -5.39 0.81 24.35
CA ARG A 24 -5.97 2.15 24.46
C ARG A 24 -5.94 2.63 25.92
N GLY A 25 -5.49 3.86 26.13
CA GLY A 25 -5.54 4.50 27.47
C GLY A 25 -4.67 3.79 28.50
N SER A 26 -5.29 3.26 29.56
CA SER A 26 -4.62 2.59 30.67
C SER A 26 -4.40 1.09 30.49
N ASP A 27 -4.73 0.52 29.31
CA ASP A 27 -4.53 -0.89 29.06
C ASP A 27 -3.05 -1.26 29.08
N PRO A 28 -2.68 -2.43 29.65
CA PRO A 28 -1.29 -2.84 29.74
C PRO A 28 -0.72 -3.14 28.34
N GLY A 29 0.45 -2.57 28.06
CA GLY A 29 1.15 -2.76 26.79
C GLY A 29 1.86 -1.50 26.32
N ARG A 30 2.68 -1.65 25.26
CA ARG A 30 3.30 -0.50 24.60
C ARG A 30 2.22 0.31 23.87
N SER A 31 2.19 1.61 24.10
CA SER A 31 1.28 2.52 23.41
C SER A 31 1.32 2.30 21.91
N ALA A 32 0.15 2.15 21.30
CA ALA A 32 0.05 2.02 19.84
C ALA A 32 0.51 3.30 19.16
N THR A 33 1.18 3.16 18.02
CA THR A 33 1.54 4.31 17.19
C THR A 33 0.27 4.95 16.62
N ASP A 34 0.18 6.28 16.68
CA ASP A 34 -0.98 7.03 16.18
C ASP A 34 -1.24 6.72 14.69
N PRO A 35 -2.43 6.24 14.32
CA PRO A 35 -2.81 6.00 12.93
C PRO A 35 -2.61 7.22 12.02
N LYS A 36 -2.86 8.42 12.52
CA LYS A 36 -2.62 9.67 11.78
C LYS A 36 -1.17 9.79 11.32
N LEU A 37 -0.23 9.42 12.18
CA LEU A 37 1.19 9.43 11.87
C LEU A 37 1.49 8.40 10.78
N LEU A 38 1.01 7.16 10.92
CA LEU A 38 1.26 6.07 9.99
C LEU A 38 0.67 6.37 8.60
N VAL A 39 -0.58 6.86 8.54
CA VAL A 39 -1.22 7.30 7.29
C VAL A 39 -0.44 8.45 6.65
N SER A 40 0.01 9.42 7.44
CA SER A 40 0.78 10.56 6.92
C SER A 40 2.12 10.13 6.33
N LEU A 41 2.81 9.19 6.97
CA LEU A 41 4.07 8.62 6.47
C LEU A 41 3.86 7.87 5.16
N TRP A 42 2.85 7.00 5.09
CA TRP A 42 2.55 6.26 3.87
C TRP A 42 2.09 7.15 2.73
N LEU A 43 1.23 8.15 2.99
CA LEU A 43 0.79 9.09 1.98
C LEU A 43 1.96 9.91 1.42
N TYR A 44 2.85 10.41 2.31
CA TYR A 44 4.02 11.15 1.88
C TYR A 44 5.00 10.27 1.09
N ALA A 45 5.24 9.04 1.56
CA ALA A 45 6.08 8.07 0.89
C ALA A 45 5.56 7.72 -0.52
N THR A 46 4.25 7.52 -0.65
CA THR A 46 3.61 7.26 -1.95
C THR A 46 3.81 8.43 -2.92
N MET A 47 3.70 9.67 -2.46
CA MET A 47 3.97 10.87 -3.28
C MET A 47 5.43 10.97 -3.72
N GLU A 48 6.37 10.51 -2.90
CA GLU A 48 7.80 10.46 -3.22
C GLU A 48 8.20 9.18 -3.98
N GLY A 49 7.24 8.30 -4.33
CA GLY A 49 7.48 7.05 -5.05
C GLY A 49 8.13 5.96 -4.19
N ILE A 50 8.02 6.04 -2.86
CA ILE A 50 8.63 5.11 -1.90
C ILE A 50 7.60 4.09 -1.44
N GLY A 51 7.75 2.82 -1.86
CA GLY A 51 6.85 1.72 -1.51
C GLY A 51 7.35 0.79 -0.39
N SER A 52 8.57 1.00 0.13
CA SER A 52 9.19 0.11 1.12
C SER A 52 9.08 0.66 2.54
N GLY A 53 8.47 -0.10 3.46
CA GLY A 53 8.43 0.27 4.88
C GLY A 53 9.81 0.36 5.53
N ARG A 54 10.80 -0.43 5.08
CA ARG A 54 12.19 -0.32 5.55
C ARG A 54 12.82 1.00 5.13
N GLU A 55 12.58 1.43 3.91
CA GLU A 55 13.09 2.70 3.40
C GLU A 55 12.42 3.87 4.14
N ILE A 56 11.11 3.82 4.37
CA ILE A 56 10.40 4.82 5.18
C ILE A 56 11.00 4.92 6.57
N ALA A 57 11.24 3.78 7.26
CA ALA A 57 11.85 3.76 8.58
C ALA A 57 13.24 4.41 8.58
N ARG A 58 14.08 4.10 7.58
CA ARG A 58 15.39 4.73 7.40
C ARG A 58 15.27 6.24 7.20
N LEU A 59 14.32 6.68 6.38
CA LEU A 59 14.08 8.10 6.10
C LEU A 59 13.54 8.85 7.33
N CYS A 60 12.82 8.18 8.23
CA CYS A 60 12.45 8.76 9.53
C CYS A 60 13.65 9.14 10.40
N GLU A 61 14.83 8.55 10.14
CA GLU A 61 16.07 8.90 10.86
C GLU A 61 16.87 10.02 10.19
N CYS A 62 16.88 10.09 8.86
CA CYS A 62 17.81 10.94 8.13
C CYS A 62 17.18 12.01 7.22
N HIS A 63 15.88 11.94 6.91
CA HIS A 63 15.23 12.88 5.99
C HIS A 63 14.30 13.84 6.74
N ASP A 64 14.48 15.13 6.59
CA ASP A 64 13.80 16.17 7.38
C ASP A 64 12.28 16.07 7.38
N ALA A 65 11.67 15.82 6.22
CA ALA A 65 10.21 15.71 6.11
C ALA A 65 9.65 14.47 6.84
N PHE A 66 10.32 13.32 6.72
CA PHE A 66 9.92 12.09 7.43
C PHE A 66 10.19 12.21 8.94
N ARG A 67 11.33 12.79 9.33
CA ARG A 67 11.62 13.10 10.74
C ARG A 67 10.57 14.02 11.36
N TRP A 68 10.16 15.04 10.60
CA TRP A 68 9.11 15.95 11.07
C TRP A 68 7.78 15.23 11.23
N LEU A 69 7.38 14.38 10.28
CA LEU A 69 6.14 13.62 10.32
C LEU A 69 6.08 12.64 11.49
N CYS A 70 7.19 11.97 11.81
CA CYS A 70 7.26 11.04 12.95
C CYS A 70 7.56 11.73 14.29
N GLY A 71 7.64 13.08 14.32
CA GLY A 71 7.91 13.84 15.54
C GLY A 71 9.31 13.60 16.10
N GLY A 72 10.29 13.21 15.27
CA GLY A 72 11.64 12.90 15.67
C GLY A 72 11.84 11.53 16.34
N VAL A 73 10.78 10.74 16.46
CA VAL A 73 10.84 9.37 17.00
C VAL A 73 10.78 8.37 15.85
N PRO A 74 11.85 7.59 15.59
CA PRO A 74 11.86 6.62 14.51
C PRO A 74 10.73 5.58 14.65
N VAL A 75 10.09 5.26 13.53
CA VAL A 75 9.04 4.25 13.47
C VAL A 75 9.64 2.94 12.97
N ASN A 76 9.36 1.84 13.67
CA ASN A 76 9.83 0.53 13.27
C ASN A 76 9.17 0.12 11.93
N TYR A 77 9.96 -0.43 11.00
CA TYR A 77 9.47 -0.89 9.71
C TYR A 77 8.43 -2.03 9.81
N HIS A 78 8.48 -2.85 10.85
CA HIS A 78 7.44 -3.85 11.11
C HIS A 78 6.09 -3.16 11.37
N THR A 79 6.07 -2.14 12.22
CA THR A 79 4.84 -1.36 12.48
C THR A 79 4.28 -0.75 11.20
N LEU A 80 5.13 -0.24 10.31
CA LEU A 80 4.71 0.32 9.01
C LEU A 80 4.13 -0.76 8.10
N ASN A 81 4.78 -1.91 8.00
CA ASN A 81 4.31 -3.01 7.15
C ASN A 81 3.03 -3.63 7.68
N ASP A 82 2.98 -3.93 8.98
CA ASP A 82 1.80 -4.51 9.64
C ASP A 82 0.59 -3.58 9.51
N PHE A 83 0.80 -2.27 9.66
CA PHE A 83 -0.24 -1.28 9.44
C PHE A 83 -0.75 -1.30 7.98
N ARG A 84 0.14 -1.33 6.99
CA ARG A 84 -0.25 -1.38 5.57
C ARG A 84 -1.02 -2.64 5.24
N VAL A 85 -0.53 -3.80 5.68
CA VAL A 85 -1.18 -5.10 5.43
C VAL A 85 -2.51 -5.21 6.17
N GLY A 86 -2.53 -4.82 7.43
CA GLY A 86 -3.74 -4.90 8.27
C GLY A 86 -4.85 -3.93 7.85
N HIS A 87 -4.52 -2.86 7.12
CA HIS A 87 -5.47 -1.82 6.71
C HIS A 87 -5.49 -1.59 5.20
N GLU A 88 -5.10 -2.57 4.38
CA GLU A 88 -4.98 -2.46 2.92
C GLU A 88 -6.24 -1.80 2.31
N LYS A 89 -7.41 -2.38 2.56
CA LYS A 89 -8.67 -1.87 2.01
C LYS A 89 -9.02 -0.47 2.49
N ALA A 90 -8.77 -0.17 3.76
CA ALA A 90 -9.06 1.14 4.33
C ALA A 90 -8.12 2.22 3.77
N LEU A 91 -6.85 1.87 3.51
CA LEU A 91 -5.88 2.75 2.86
C LEU A 91 -6.25 3.00 1.40
N ASP A 92 -6.67 1.98 0.67
CA ASP A 92 -7.09 2.08 -0.74
C ASP A 92 -8.32 2.99 -0.87
N ASP A 93 -9.34 2.77 -0.04
CA ASP A 93 -10.52 3.66 0.06
C ASP A 93 -10.11 5.12 0.36
N LEU A 94 -9.21 5.32 1.32
CA LEU A 94 -8.74 6.64 1.73
C LEU A 94 -8.00 7.36 0.60
N PHE A 95 -7.08 6.68 -0.07
CA PHE A 95 -6.31 7.24 -1.17
C PHE A 95 -7.19 7.58 -2.37
N THR A 96 -8.18 6.74 -2.65
CA THR A 96 -9.19 6.99 -3.68
C THR A 96 -10.00 8.25 -3.36
N GLN A 97 -10.44 8.43 -2.12
CA GLN A 97 -11.15 9.64 -1.69
C GLN A 97 -10.29 10.90 -1.79
N VAL A 98 -9.03 10.83 -1.34
CA VAL A 98 -8.07 11.95 -1.46
C VAL A 98 -7.87 12.33 -2.92
N LEU A 99 -7.65 11.36 -3.79
CA LEU A 99 -7.50 11.59 -5.23
C LEU A 99 -8.75 12.21 -5.85
N ALA A 100 -9.94 11.71 -5.49
CA ALA A 100 -11.22 12.24 -5.96
C ALA A 100 -11.40 13.72 -5.57
N VAL A 101 -11.10 14.07 -4.31
CA VAL A 101 -11.17 15.45 -3.82
C VAL A 101 -10.18 16.35 -4.55
N LEU A 102 -8.95 15.92 -4.77
CA LEU A 102 -7.92 16.69 -5.48
C LEU A 102 -8.30 16.90 -6.95
N THR A 103 -8.87 15.89 -7.59
CA THR A 103 -9.37 15.97 -8.98
C THR A 103 -10.56 16.92 -9.08
N HIS A 104 -11.52 16.82 -8.13
CA HIS A 104 -12.68 17.73 -8.10
C HIS A 104 -12.27 19.19 -7.91
N LYS A 105 -11.26 19.46 -7.10
CA LYS A 105 -10.70 20.80 -6.90
C LYS A 105 -9.82 21.28 -8.05
N GLY A 106 -9.63 20.48 -9.10
CA GLY A 106 -8.77 20.83 -10.23
C GLY A 106 -7.28 20.91 -9.91
N VAL A 107 -6.85 20.44 -8.73
CA VAL A 107 -5.44 20.42 -8.32
C VAL A 107 -4.67 19.33 -9.06
N VAL A 108 -5.34 18.23 -9.37
CA VAL A 108 -4.77 17.10 -10.13
C VAL A 108 -5.67 16.84 -11.35
N THR A 109 -5.04 16.74 -12.50
CA THR A 109 -5.70 16.27 -13.72
C THR A 109 -5.19 14.88 -14.03
N VAL A 110 -6.03 13.87 -13.87
CA VAL A 110 -5.68 12.48 -14.20
C VAL A 110 -5.66 12.31 -15.70
N LYS A 111 -4.50 12.52 -16.34
CA LYS A 111 -4.30 12.33 -17.78
C LYS A 111 -3.89 10.90 -18.15
N ARG A 112 -3.28 10.18 -17.20
CA ARG A 112 -2.79 8.82 -17.41
C ARG A 112 -2.80 8.08 -16.08
N ILE A 113 -3.41 6.91 -16.06
CA ILE A 113 -3.36 5.96 -14.94
C ILE A 113 -2.43 4.83 -15.37
N SER A 114 -1.34 4.63 -14.62
CA SER A 114 -0.49 3.46 -14.76
C SER A 114 -0.75 2.59 -13.53
N GLN A 115 -1.26 1.38 -13.75
CA GLN A 115 -1.34 0.39 -12.68
C GLN A 115 0.02 -0.30 -12.61
N ASP A 116 0.67 -0.22 -11.46
CA ASP A 116 1.98 -0.85 -11.26
C ASP A 116 1.85 -2.37 -11.25
N GLY A 117 2.79 -3.02 -11.88
CA GLY A 117 2.96 -4.47 -11.86
C GLY A 117 3.27 -5.09 -13.20
N THR A 118 2.90 -4.50 -14.31
CA THR A 118 3.25 -5.06 -15.63
C THR A 118 3.94 -4.01 -16.48
N LYS A 119 5.24 -4.16 -16.69
CA LYS A 119 5.91 -3.50 -17.81
C LYS A 119 5.33 -4.10 -19.09
N VAL A 120 4.22 -3.57 -19.55
CA VAL A 120 3.76 -3.84 -20.92
C VAL A 120 4.78 -3.19 -21.84
N ARG A 121 5.77 -3.98 -22.26
CA ARG A 121 6.63 -3.56 -23.36
C ARG A 121 5.73 -3.36 -24.58
N ALA A 122 5.69 -2.14 -25.09
CA ALA A 122 4.95 -1.78 -26.28
C ALA A 122 5.55 -2.36 -27.59
N SER A 123 6.41 -3.37 -27.51
CA SER A 123 6.80 -4.20 -28.66
C SER A 123 5.86 -5.40 -28.75
N ALA A 124 4.58 -5.11 -28.94
CA ALA A 124 3.64 -6.15 -29.32
C ALA A 124 3.94 -6.56 -30.78
N GLY A 125 4.67 -7.64 -30.93
CA GLY A 125 4.69 -8.33 -32.22
C GLY A 125 3.27 -8.77 -32.60
N THR A 126 2.99 -8.93 -33.89
CA THR A 126 1.68 -9.36 -34.40
C THR A 126 1.09 -10.60 -33.72
N GLY A 127 1.93 -11.44 -33.08
CA GLY A 127 1.52 -12.62 -32.32
C GLY A 127 1.02 -12.34 -30.90
N SER A 128 1.16 -11.10 -30.37
CA SER A 128 0.71 -10.74 -29.01
C SER A 128 -0.70 -10.16 -28.97
N PHE A 129 -1.32 -9.88 -30.10
CA PHE A 129 -2.72 -9.47 -30.16
C PHE A 129 -3.63 -10.65 -29.83
N ARG A 130 -4.38 -10.55 -28.76
CA ARG A 130 -5.35 -11.57 -28.32
C ARG A 130 -6.76 -11.05 -28.43
N LYS A 131 -7.68 -11.92 -28.80
CA LYS A 131 -9.11 -11.60 -28.81
C LYS A 131 -9.57 -11.34 -27.37
N GLU A 132 -10.48 -10.40 -27.20
CA GLU A 132 -11.04 -9.97 -25.90
C GLU A 132 -11.51 -11.14 -25.03
N GLY A 133 -12.14 -12.17 -25.60
CA GLY A 133 -12.57 -13.36 -24.89
C GLY A 133 -11.41 -14.09 -24.19
N LYS A 134 -10.29 -14.29 -24.91
CA LYS A 134 -9.08 -14.94 -24.32
C LYS A 134 -8.40 -14.08 -23.27
N LEU A 135 -8.51 -12.75 -23.35
CA LEU A 135 -8.00 -11.84 -22.31
C LEU A 135 -8.86 -11.92 -21.05
N ARG A 136 -10.18 -12.03 -21.20
CA ARG A 136 -11.11 -12.20 -20.05
C ARG A 136 -10.89 -13.54 -19.35
N GLU A 137 -10.70 -14.63 -20.08
CA GLU A 137 -10.37 -15.96 -19.52
C GLU A 137 -9.09 -15.91 -18.70
N ARG A 138 -8.01 -15.32 -19.27
CA ARG A 138 -6.74 -15.20 -18.55
C ARG A 138 -6.81 -14.28 -17.34
N LEU A 139 -7.58 -13.21 -17.42
CA LEU A 139 -7.83 -12.34 -16.28
C LEU A 139 -8.56 -13.09 -15.16
N ALA A 140 -9.53 -13.93 -15.51
CA ALA A 140 -10.24 -14.78 -14.54
C ALA A 140 -9.29 -15.81 -13.91
N GLU A 141 -8.44 -16.47 -14.72
CA GLU A 141 -7.42 -17.41 -14.23
C GLU A 141 -6.40 -16.72 -13.31
N ALA A 142 -5.90 -15.55 -13.70
CA ALA A 142 -4.96 -14.78 -12.88
C ALA A 142 -5.58 -14.36 -11.55
N LYS A 143 -6.85 -13.88 -11.55
CA LYS A 143 -7.57 -13.55 -10.32
C LYS A 143 -7.77 -14.76 -9.41
N ALA A 144 -8.19 -15.90 -9.99
CA ALA A 144 -8.34 -17.15 -9.24
C ALA A 144 -7.01 -17.62 -8.63
N HIS A 145 -5.90 -17.47 -9.38
CA HIS A 145 -4.58 -17.83 -8.89
C HIS A 145 -4.09 -16.92 -7.75
N VAL A 146 -4.30 -15.60 -7.85
CA VAL A 146 -4.00 -14.64 -6.79
C VAL A 146 -4.80 -14.97 -5.53
N GLU A 147 -6.08 -15.31 -5.67
CA GLU A 147 -6.93 -15.67 -4.54
C GLU A 147 -6.48 -16.99 -3.88
N ALA A 148 -6.12 -17.99 -4.68
CA ALA A 148 -5.56 -19.24 -4.17
C ALA A 148 -4.23 -19.02 -3.41
N VAL A 149 -3.36 -18.14 -3.89
CA VAL A 149 -2.11 -17.78 -3.21
C VAL A 149 -2.37 -17.01 -1.91
N LYS A 150 -3.38 -16.14 -1.88
CA LYS A 150 -3.80 -15.44 -0.66
C LYS A 150 -4.31 -16.43 0.38
N GLN A 151 -5.19 -17.35 0.00
CA GLN A 151 -5.72 -18.40 0.91
C GLN A 151 -4.60 -19.29 1.48
N LEU A 152 -3.63 -19.69 0.65
CA LEU A 152 -2.46 -20.43 1.11
C LEU A 152 -1.55 -19.62 2.04
N ALA A 153 -1.56 -18.30 1.93
CA ALA A 153 -0.82 -17.42 2.82
C ALA A 153 -1.50 -17.27 4.19
N ASP A 154 -2.84 -17.28 4.23
CA ASP A 154 -3.62 -17.19 5.46
C ASP A 154 -3.62 -18.50 6.27
N ASP A 155 -3.54 -19.67 5.62
CA ASP A 155 -3.54 -20.98 6.29
C ASP A 155 -2.28 -21.27 7.14
N GLY A 156 -1.29 -20.41 7.18
CA GLY A 156 -0.12 -20.51 8.07
C GLY A 156 0.78 -21.75 7.87
N THR A 157 0.38 -22.70 7.02
CA THR A 157 1.03 -24.01 6.86
C THR A 157 2.21 -24.04 5.88
N VAL A 158 2.44 -22.94 5.15
CA VAL A 158 3.46 -22.89 4.11
C VAL A 158 4.67 -22.09 4.56
N SER A 159 5.86 -22.71 4.57
CA SER A 159 7.11 -22.01 4.93
C SER A 159 7.37 -20.79 4.03
N ALA A 160 8.02 -19.76 4.57
CA ALA A 160 8.33 -18.52 3.84
C ALA A 160 9.07 -18.78 2.51
N ALA A 161 9.92 -19.82 2.45
CA ALA A 161 10.61 -20.23 1.23
C ALA A 161 9.66 -20.77 0.15
N LYS A 162 8.63 -21.50 0.55
CA LYS A 162 7.63 -22.07 -0.37
C LYS A 162 6.70 -21.00 -0.92
N ARG A 163 6.34 -19.98 -0.09
CA ARG A 163 5.60 -18.78 -0.53
C ARG A 163 6.40 -17.97 -1.56
N ALA A 164 7.67 -17.69 -1.27
CA ALA A 164 8.54 -16.97 -2.20
C ALA A 164 8.72 -17.70 -3.54
N ALA A 165 8.79 -19.04 -3.53
CA ALA A 165 8.86 -19.85 -4.75
C ALA A 165 7.56 -19.80 -5.55
N GLN A 166 6.41 -19.85 -4.88
CA GLN A 166 5.09 -19.74 -5.51
C GLN A 166 4.84 -18.34 -6.10
N GLU A 167 5.24 -17.27 -5.40
CA GLU A 167 5.17 -15.92 -5.92
C GLU A 167 6.05 -15.71 -7.14
N ARG A 168 7.27 -16.29 -7.17
CA ARG A 168 8.13 -16.25 -8.35
C ARG A 168 7.50 -16.98 -9.54
N ALA A 169 6.98 -18.18 -9.31
CA ALA A 169 6.31 -18.97 -10.34
C ALA A 169 5.02 -18.29 -10.86
N ALA A 170 4.32 -17.52 -10.02
CA ALA A 170 3.18 -16.72 -10.45
C ALA A 170 3.59 -15.57 -11.36
N ARG A 171 4.69 -14.84 -11.00
CA ARG A 171 5.24 -13.73 -11.81
C ARG A 171 5.82 -14.17 -13.15
N GLU A 172 6.34 -15.38 -13.23
CA GLU A 172 6.87 -15.94 -14.49
C GLU A 172 5.78 -16.37 -15.48
N ARG A 173 4.53 -16.53 -14.99
CA ARG A 173 3.37 -16.89 -15.82
C ARG A 173 2.55 -15.70 -16.30
N GLU A 174 2.76 -14.52 -15.75
CA GLU A 174 2.22 -13.23 -16.21
C GLU A 174 3.02 -12.67 -17.40
#